data_ebf1f1d2a97d0134776c798df8622415
#
_entry.id   ebf1f1d2a97d0134776c798df8622415
#
_cell.length_a   1.000
_cell.length_b   1.000
_cell.length_c   1.000
_cell.angle_alpha   90.00
_cell.angle_beta   90.00
_cell.angle_gamma   90.00
#
_symmetry.space_group_name_H-M   'P 1'
#
loop_
_entity.id
_entity.type
_entity.pdbx_description
1 polymer ?
#
loop_
_entity_poly.entity_id
_entity_poly.type
_entity_poly.pdbx_seq_one_letter_code
_entity_poly.pdbx_strand_id
1 'polypeptide(L)'
;MTQIEFIYNLDSYEEGLSLILNKRYKNQKTMIFCDNAKKSHELSDSLWRQSGFYPNIIWSEQLSSNHVPSEDFLIGDQFNKNFDELLINASAQECLFFSRYEKTVELVLTSDNEKNSARDRLKKYKECGYEVKLIDAIN
;
A
#
# COMPACT_ATOMS: atom_id res chain seq x y z
N MET A 1 9.96 -8.57 12.80
CA MET A 1 8.82 -9.16 12.07
C MET A 1 7.88 -8.04 11.61
N THR A 2 7.39 -8.16 10.40
CA THR A 2 6.49 -7.16 9.81
C THR A 2 5.20 -7.05 10.60
N GLN A 3 4.77 -5.83 10.93
CA GLN A 3 3.46 -5.57 11.51
C GLN A 3 2.44 -5.44 10.38
N ILE A 4 1.27 -6.07 10.55
CA ILE A 4 0.22 -6.09 9.52
C ILE A 4 -0.99 -5.32 10.04
N GLU A 5 -1.51 -4.40 9.22
CA GLU A 5 -2.77 -3.71 9.49
C GLU A 5 -3.70 -3.87 8.30
N PHE A 6 -4.98 -4.14 8.56
CA PHE A 6 -6.03 -4.10 7.55
C PHE A 6 -6.93 -2.90 7.82
N ILE A 7 -7.12 -2.05 6.83
CA ILE A 7 -8.11 -0.96 6.88
C ILE A 7 -9.24 -1.37 5.95
N TYR A 8 -10.42 -1.59 6.50
CA TYR A 8 -11.56 -2.11 5.74
C TYR A 8 -12.73 -1.12 5.73
N ASN A 9 -13.77 -1.42 4.97
CA ASN A 9 -14.91 -0.55 4.70
C ASN A 9 -14.55 0.71 3.94
N LEU A 10 -13.61 0.59 3.00
CA LEU A 10 -13.20 1.67 2.12
C LEU A 10 -14.02 1.67 0.84
N ASP A 11 -14.39 2.85 0.35
CA ASP A 11 -15.07 2.98 -0.94
C ASP A 11 -14.07 2.95 -2.11
N SER A 12 -12.84 3.36 -1.87
CA SER A 12 -11.78 3.37 -2.87
C SER A 12 -10.41 3.28 -2.22
N TYR A 13 -9.41 2.92 -3.02
CA TYR A 13 -8.02 2.91 -2.55
C TYR A 13 -7.53 4.33 -2.25
N GLU A 14 -7.99 5.31 -3.01
CA GLU A 14 -7.67 6.73 -2.79
C GLU A 14 -8.12 7.18 -1.41
N GLU A 15 -9.31 6.78 -0.98
CA GLU A 15 -9.80 7.07 0.37
C GLU A 15 -8.87 6.47 1.43
N GLY A 16 -8.43 5.23 1.21
CA GLY A 16 -7.51 4.56 2.12
C GLY A 16 -6.17 5.29 2.23
N LEU A 17 -5.62 5.72 1.10
CA LEU A 17 -4.39 6.51 1.08
C LEU A 17 -4.55 7.81 1.84
N SER A 18 -5.67 8.52 1.66
CA SER A 18 -5.93 9.76 2.37
C SER A 18 -5.93 9.56 3.88
N LEU A 19 -6.58 8.50 4.35
CA LEU A 19 -6.61 8.18 5.78
C LEU A 19 -5.24 7.91 6.36
N ILE A 20 -4.41 7.17 5.63
CA ILE A 20 -3.06 6.83 6.09
C ILE A 20 -2.18 8.08 6.11
N LEU A 21 -2.18 8.86 5.03
CA LEU A 21 -1.28 10.00 4.87
C LEU A 21 -1.61 11.14 5.84
N ASN A 22 -2.88 11.31 6.19
CA ASN A 22 -3.27 12.36 7.12
C ASN A 22 -2.89 12.06 8.58
N LYS A 23 -2.57 10.82 8.90
CA LYS A 23 -2.43 10.43 10.31
C LYS A 23 -1.02 10.08 10.78
N ARG A 24 -0.10 9.52 9.95
CA ARG A 24 1.02 8.84 10.59
C ARG A 24 2.35 8.72 9.87
N TYR A 25 2.45 8.92 8.58
CA TYR A 25 3.63 8.40 7.89
C TYR A 25 4.43 9.44 7.14
N LYS A 26 4.66 10.57 7.80
CA LYS A 26 5.60 11.56 7.29
C LYS A 26 7.02 11.01 7.44
N ASN A 27 7.82 11.18 6.40
CA ASN A 27 9.24 10.85 6.36
C ASN A 27 9.60 9.37 6.24
N GLN A 28 8.62 8.50 5.91
CA GLN A 28 8.92 7.10 5.60
C GLN A 28 8.93 6.87 4.09
N LYS A 29 9.87 6.06 3.63
CA LYS A 29 9.87 5.61 2.23
C LYS A 29 8.79 4.57 2.05
N THR A 30 7.74 4.95 1.32
CA THR A 30 6.50 4.17 1.21
C THR A 30 6.35 3.58 -0.18
N MET A 31 6.15 2.27 -0.24
CA MET A 31 5.78 1.57 -1.46
C MET A 31 4.27 1.37 -1.47
N ILE A 32 3.62 1.80 -2.56
CA ILE A 32 2.21 1.53 -2.78
C ILE A 32 2.13 0.43 -3.83
N PHE A 33 1.75 -0.78 -3.41
CA PHE A 33 1.62 -1.92 -4.29
C PHE A 33 0.33 -1.81 -5.10
N CYS A 34 0.46 -1.82 -6.42
CA CYS A 34 -0.64 -1.77 -7.35
C CYS A 34 -0.32 -2.64 -8.55
N ASP A 35 -1.21 -3.54 -8.91
CA ASP A 35 -0.99 -4.55 -9.95
C ASP A 35 -1.51 -4.14 -11.33
N ASN A 36 -1.94 -2.89 -11.48
CA ASN A 36 -2.59 -2.41 -12.71
C ASN A 36 -2.09 -1.01 -13.04
N ALA A 37 -1.57 -0.82 -14.26
CA ALA A 37 -0.99 0.45 -14.69
C ALA A 37 -2.01 1.61 -14.65
N LYS A 38 -3.26 1.35 -15.04
CA LYS A 38 -4.32 2.36 -15.00
C LYS A 38 -4.57 2.82 -13.57
N LYS A 39 -4.65 1.89 -12.64
CA LYS A 39 -4.83 2.20 -11.22
C LYS A 39 -3.64 2.93 -10.64
N SER A 40 -2.43 2.57 -11.05
CA SER A 40 -1.23 3.28 -10.61
C SER A 40 -1.27 4.75 -10.99
N HIS A 41 -1.71 5.07 -12.21
CA HIS A 41 -1.86 6.45 -12.66
C HIS A 41 -2.95 7.18 -11.87
N GLU A 42 -4.08 6.52 -11.61
CA GLU A 42 -5.17 7.11 -10.81
C GLU A 42 -4.70 7.43 -9.39
N LEU A 43 -3.94 6.53 -8.77
CA LEU A 43 -3.41 6.74 -7.43
C LEU A 43 -2.37 7.86 -7.41
N SER A 44 -1.49 7.90 -8.40
CA SER A 44 -0.50 8.97 -8.53
C SER A 44 -1.19 10.34 -8.66
N ASP A 45 -2.19 10.44 -9.52
CA ASP A 45 -2.94 11.69 -9.69
C ASP A 45 -3.64 12.10 -8.40
N SER A 46 -4.20 11.13 -7.66
CA SER A 46 -4.83 11.39 -6.37
C SER A 46 -3.84 11.98 -5.36
N LEU A 47 -2.64 11.43 -5.30
CA LEU A 47 -1.60 11.93 -4.40
C LEU A 47 -1.18 13.35 -4.73
N TRP A 48 -1.06 13.69 -6.01
CA TRP A 48 -0.72 15.05 -6.44
C TRP A 48 -1.83 16.06 -6.14
N ARG A 49 -3.10 15.62 -6.09
CA ARG A 49 -4.25 16.50 -5.85
C ARG A 49 -4.56 16.72 -4.37
N GLN A 50 -3.99 15.92 -3.48
CA GLN A 50 -4.28 16.07 -2.04
C GLN A 50 -3.67 17.34 -1.47
N SER A 51 -4.26 17.85 -0.40
CA SER A 51 -3.88 19.12 0.22
C SER A 51 -2.46 19.13 0.79
N GLY A 52 -1.90 17.96 1.09
CA GLY A 52 -0.50 17.84 1.43
C GLY A 52 0.37 17.76 0.20
N PHE A 53 1.68 17.81 0.38
CA PHE A 53 2.62 17.59 -0.71
C PHE A 53 3.14 16.16 -0.63
N TYR A 54 2.73 15.31 -1.58
CA TYR A 54 3.09 13.89 -1.61
C TYR A 54 3.79 13.54 -2.92
N PRO A 55 5.10 13.87 -3.06
CA PRO A 55 5.84 13.53 -4.28
C PRO A 55 5.88 12.02 -4.48
N ASN A 56 5.53 11.60 -5.69
CA ASN A 56 5.46 10.18 -5.98
C ASN A 56 5.94 9.89 -7.40
N ILE A 57 6.37 8.65 -7.63
CA ILE A 57 6.80 8.16 -8.94
C ILE A 57 6.22 6.77 -9.17
N ILE A 58 5.80 6.50 -10.40
CA ILE A 58 5.36 5.18 -10.81
C ILE A 58 6.59 4.38 -11.22
N TRP A 59 6.83 3.25 -10.54
CA TRP A 59 7.95 2.37 -10.83
C TRP A 59 7.65 1.53 -12.07
N SER A 60 8.59 1.50 -13.00
CA SER A 60 8.50 0.63 -14.17
C SER A 60 9.85 -0.06 -14.39
N GLU A 61 9.85 -1.15 -15.14
CA GLU A 61 11.08 -1.87 -15.48
C GLU A 61 12.07 -1.01 -16.28
N GLN A 62 11.57 0.07 -16.89
CA GLN A 62 12.40 0.99 -17.65
C GLN A 62 13.26 1.90 -16.77
N LEU A 63 12.93 2.02 -15.49
CA LEU A 63 13.76 2.78 -14.56
C LEU A 63 15.01 1.96 -14.24
N SER A 64 16.15 2.61 -14.34
CA SER A 64 17.44 1.95 -14.06
C SER A 64 17.47 1.44 -12.61
N SER A 65 18.03 0.25 -12.41
CA SER A 65 18.25 -0.32 -11.08
C SER A 65 19.16 0.57 -10.22
N ASN A 66 19.93 1.46 -10.83
CA ASN A 66 20.79 2.41 -10.14
C ASN A 66 20.09 3.74 -9.83
N HIS A 67 18.87 3.92 -10.33
CA HIS A 67 18.11 5.13 -10.05
C HIS A 67 17.55 5.08 -8.63
N VAL A 68 17.87 6.10 -7.84
CA VAL A 68 17.31 6.26 -6.49
C VAL A 68 16.31 7.43 -6.56
N PRO A 69 15.00 7.14 -6.52
CA PRO A 69 14.02 8.22 -6.54
C PRO A 69 14.15 9.13 -5.32
N SER A 70 14.02 10.44 -5.55
CA SER A 70 14.00 11.43 -4.47
C SER A 70 12.64 11.53 -3.81
N GLU A 71 11.60 11.01 -4.45
CA GLU A 71 10.23 11.00 -3.93
C GLU A 71 10.11 10.06 -2.73
N ASP A 72 9.12 10.34 -1.86
CA ASP A 72 8.87 9.51 -0.69
C ASP A 72 7.92 8.34 -0.98
N PHE A 73 7.22 8.37 -2.11
CA PHE A 73 6.22 7.37 -2.49
C PHE A 73 6.56 6.75 -3.84
N LEU A 74 6.59 5.43 -3.87
CA LEU A 74 6.78 4.66 -5.09
C LEU A 74 5.55 3.80 -5.33
N ILE A 75 4.98 3.86 -6.54
CA ILE A 75 3.80 3.07 -6.90
C ILE A 75 4.21 2.02 -7.93
N GLY A 76 3.89 0.76 -7.68
CA GLY A 76 4.20 -0.30 -8.63
C GLY A 76 3.96 -1.69 -8.06
N ASP A 77 4.45 -2.69 -8.77
CA ASP A 77 4.23 -4.10 -8.44
C ASP A 77 5.53 -4.88 -8.16
N GLN A 78 6.67 -4.20 -8.08
CA GLN A 78 7.96 -4.83 -7.85
C GLN A 78 8.67 -4.19 -6.66
N PHE A 79 9.38 -5.01 -5.89
CA PHE A 79 10.13 -4.54 -4.74
C PHE A 79 11.28 -3.62 -5.16
N ASN A 80 11.43 -2.51 -4.42
CA ASN A 80 12.57 -1.62 -4.54
C ASN A 80 13.22 -1.47 -3.16
N LYS A 81 14.50 -1.81 -3.06
CA LYS A 81 15.25 -1.81 -1.79
C LYS A 81 15.32 -0.44 -1.11
N ASN A 82 15.09 0.65 -1.84
CA ASN A 82 15.10 2.00 -1.30
C ASN A 82 13.76 2.39 -0.69
N PHE A 83 12.73 1.54 -0.81
CA PHE A 83 11.38 1.73 -0.28
C PHE A 83 11.00 0.48 0.49
N ASP A 84 11.62 0.30 1.66
CA ASP A 84 11.49 -0.92 2.47
C ASP A 84 10.91 -0.69 3.86
N GLU A 85 10.42 0.53 4.14
CA GLU A 85 9.88 0.85 5.46
C GLU A 85 8.39 0.55 5.57
N LEU A 86 7.57 1.14 4.70
CA LEU A 86 6.13 0.99 4.72
C LEU A 86 5.61 0.47 3.38
N LEU A 87 4.81 -0.58 3.43
CA LEU A 87 4.08 -1.08 2.26
C LEU A 87 2.59 -0.82 2.44
N ILE A 88 1.97 -0.23 1.41
CA ILE A 88 0.52 -0.09 1.35
C ILE A 88 0.05 -0.93 0.17
N ASN A 89 -0.77 -1.96 0.43
CA ASN A 89 -1.32 -2.79 -0.63
C ASN A 89 -2.63 -2.21 -1.11
N ALA A 90 -2.59 -1.56 -2.28
CA ALA A 90 -3.75 -0.97 -2.95
C ALA A 90 -4.22 -1.88 -4.09
N SER A 91 -4.38 -3.17 -3.79
CA SER A 91 -4.88 -4.16 -4.74
C SER A 91 -5.62 -5.27 -4.00
N ALA A 92 -6.35 -6.11 -4.75
CA ALA A 92 -6.99 -7.31 -4.22
C ALA A 92 -6.02 -8.51 -4.18
N GLN A 93 -4.80 -8.33 -4.65
CA GLN A 93 -3.79 -9.39 -4.73
C GLN A 93 -2.88 -9.38 -3.51
N GLU A 94 -2.32 -10.55 -3.21
CA GLU A 94 -1.28 -10.66 -2.20
C GLU A 94 0.01 -10.05 -2.73
N CYS A 95 0.65 -9.21 -1.93
CA CYS A 95 1.98 -8.73 -2.25
C CYS A 95 3.01 -9.73 -1.71
N LEU A 96 3.69 -10.42 -2.60
CA LEU A 96 4.58 -11.52 -2.21
C LEU A 96 5.83 -11.07 -1.46
N PHE A 97 6.20 -9.81 -1.55
CA PHE A 97 7.37 -9.28 -0.86
C PHE A 97 7.03 -8.46 0.40
N PHE A 98 5.83 -8.64 0.95
CA PHE A 98 5.36 -7.86 2.10
C PHE A 98 6.29 -7.97 3.32
N SER A 99 6.93 -9.12 3.50
CA SER A 99 7.75 -9.38 4.70
C SER A 99 9.07 -8.61 4.72
N ARG A 100 9.40 -7.93 3.64
CA ARG A 100 10.60 -7.07 3.57
C ARG A 100 10.40 -5.69 4.18
N TYR A 101 9.18 -5.38 4.62
CA TYR A 101 8.82 -4.08 5.19
C TYR A 101 8.68 -4.18 6.69
N GLU A 102 8.89 -3.05 7.37
CA GLU A 102 8.63 -2.97 8.81
C GLU A 102 7.14 -3.06 9.09
N LYS A 103 6.32 -2.46 8.21
CA LYS A 103 4.88 -2.44 8.34
C LYS A 103 4.22 -2.58 6.97
N THR A 104 3.16 -3.38 6.94
CA THR A 104 2.31 -3.56 5.75
C THR A 104 0.89 -3.18 6.09
N VAL A 105 0.29 -2.31 5.29
CA VAL A 105 -1.11 -1.91 5.42
C VAL A 105 -1.87 -2.45 4.23
N GLU A 106 -2.90 -3.26 4.51
CA GLU A 106 -3.79 -3.82 3.51
C GLU A 106 -5.05 -2.97 3.42
N LEU A 107 -5.34 -2.44 2.23
CA LEU A 107 -6.56 -1.65 1.99
C LEU A 107 -7.64 -2.56 1.44
N VAL A 108 -8.82 -2.59 2.09
CA VAL A 108 -9.91 -3.48 1.73
C VAL A 108 -11.15 -2.69 1.35
N LEU A 109 -11.57 -2.82 0.10
CA LEU A 109 -12.77 -2.18 -0.40
C LEU A 109 -14.02 -2.97 0.02
N THR A 110 -15.20 -2.34 -0.14
CA THR A 110 -16.45 -2.90 0.34
C THR A 110 -17.03 -4.02 -0.52
N SER A 111 -16.52 -4.25 -1.73
CA SER A 111 -17.04 -5.31 -2.59
C SER A 111 -16.80 -6.70 -2.01
N ASP A 112 -17.67 -7.66 -2.33
CA ASP A 112 -17.56 -9.02 -1.82
C ASP A 112 -16.26 -9.71 -2.25
N ASN A 113 -15.82 -9.49 -3.48
CA ASN A 113 -14.56 -10.05 -3.98
C ASN A 113 -13.36 -9.55 -3.19
N GLU A 114 -13.33 -8.25 -2.89
CA GLU A 114 -12.26 -7.66 -2.08
C GLU A 114 -12.27 -8.20 -0.66
N LYS A 115 -13.46 -8.32 -0.05
CA LYS A 115 -13.61 -8.85 1.31
C LYS A 115 -13.16 -10.31 1.40
N ASN A 116 -13.54 -11.13 0.41
CA ASN A 116 -13.17 -12.54 0.40
C ASN A 116 -11.66 -12.71 0.24
N SER A 117 -11.06 -11.96 -0.68
CA SER A 117 -9.61 -11.95 -0.86
C SER A 117 -8.88 -11.51 0.42
N ALA A 118 -9.39 -10.49 1.08
CA ALA A 118 -8.80 -9.98 2.33
C ALA A 118 -8.88 -11.03 3.45
N ARG A 119 -9.99 -11.75 3.57
CA ARG A 119 -10.14 -12.83 4.57
C ARG A 119 -9.11 -13.93 4.36
N ASP A 120 -8.85 -14.30 3.12
CA ASP A 120 -7.85 -15.32 2.80
C ASP A 120 -6.44 -14.84 3.18
N ARG A 121 -6.11 -13.58 2.88
CA ARG A 121 -4.82 -13.02 3.26
C ARG A 121 -4.67 -12.91 4.78
N LEU A 122 -5.71 -12.46 5.47
CA LEU A 122 -5.73 -12.36 6.92
C LEU A 122 -5.45 -13.72 7.57
N LYS A 123 -6.11 -14.77 7.07
CA LYS A 123 -5.91 -16.14 7.57
C LYS A 123 -4.46 -16.57 7.39
N LYS A 124 -3.87 -16.33 6.22
CA LYS A 124 -2.48 -16.66 5.95
C LYS A 124 -1.52 -15.93 6.89
N TYR A 125 -1.73 -14.65 7.11
CA TYR A 125 -0.87 -13.87 8.01
C TYR A 125 -0.91 -14.45 9.43
N LYS A 126 -2.10 -14.76 9.93
CA LYS A 126 -2.27 -15.34 11.27
C LYS A 126 -1.64 -16.73 11.37
N GLU A 127 -1.82 -17.57 10.37
CA GLU A 127 -1.22 -18.90 10.33
C GLU A 127 0.31 -18.85 10.33
N CYS A 128 0.88 -17.81 9.72
CA CYS A 128 2.33 -17.59 9.70
C CYS A 128 2.86 -16.90 10.96
N GLY A 129 2.00 -16.58 11.91
CA GLY A 129 2.41 -15.99 13.18
C GLY A 129 2.53 -14.48 13.19
N TYR A 130 2.05 -13.79 12.16
CA TYR A 130 2.08 -12.32 12.13
C TYR A 130 1.01 -11.74 13.05
N GLU A 131 1.37 -10.66 13.73
CA GLU A 131 0.42 -9.85 14.48
C GLU A 131 -0.38 -8.98 13.52
N VAL A 132 -1.71 -9.06 13.59
CA VAL A 132 -2.60 -8.35 12.66
C VAL A 132 -3.55 -7.43 13.42
N LYS A 133 -3.62 -6.17 13.00
CA LYS A 133 -4.55 -5.18 13.54
C LYS A 133 -5.62 -4.89 12.49
N LEU A 134 -6.88 -4.79 12.92
CA LEU A 134 -8.01 -4.46 12.06
C LEU A 134 -8.51 -3.06 12.38
N ILE A 135 -8.67 -2.22 11.35
CA ILE A 135 -9.12 -0.84 11.50
C ILE A 135 -10.34 -0.63 10.59
N ASP A 136 -11.45 -0.20 11.19
CA ASP A 136 -12.67 0.12 10.47
C ASP A 136 -12.61 1.59 10.01
N ALA A 137 -12.69 1.81 8.69
CA ALA A 137 -12.59 3.16 8.12
C ALA A 137 -13.81 4.03 8.44
N ILE A 138 -14.94 3.41 8.78
CA ILE A 138 -16.20 4.14 9.07
C ILE A 138 -16.19 4.71 10.48
N ASN A 139 -15.45 4.14 11.36
CA ASN A 139 -15.38 4.58 12.77
C ASN A 139 -14.22 5.54 13.02
#